data_9d16bb242d5e9f4fbad1b5ce96a05068
#
_entry.id   9d16bb242d5e9f4fbad1b5ce96a05068
#
_cell.length_a   1.000
_cell.length_b   1.000
_cell.length_c   1.000
_cell.angle_alpha   90.00
_cell.angle_beta   90.00
_cell.angle_gamma   90.00
#
_symmetry.space_group_name_H-M   'P 1'
#
loop_
_entity.id
_entity.type
_entity.pdbx_description
1 polymer ?
#
loop_
_entity_poly.entity_id
_entity_poly.type
_entity_poly.pdbx_seq_one_letter_code
_entity_poly.pdbx_strand_id
1 'polypeptide(L)'
;KESKNDLDKNKKKSSSKKQDDAIKKIEDLEESLMSMQQSNSEEAQIENIETLREILENLITLSFNQEELISITQKTKKTNPDFVNLVRKQQKLQDDSKIIEDSLFALSKRVVKIKSRINKEITLIKDNMNYTTSFLEERKTNKASEKQQFVMTSTNNLALLLSEILKSMQMDLSSMPSSCKKPKNCNNPKNSNNPSMSEIKKAQKELNKKMKNGQKNGEKNKGNKKMSSKDLMQLAKKQGLIKSGLENLKNGEKSGIKRSYLLL
;
A
#
# COMPACT_ATOMS: atom_id res chain seq x y z
N LYS A 1 6.25 -29.44 34.60
CA LYS A 1 6.65 -30.62 35.45
C LYS A 1 7.11 -30.16 36.83
N GLU A 2 7.97 -29.18 36.96
CA GLU A 2 8.52 -28.71 38.25
C GLU A 2 7.46 -28.10 39.16
N SER A 3 6.50 -27.32 38.66
CA SER A 3 5.39 -26.78 39.44
C SER A 3 4.50 -27.87 40.03
N LYS A 4 4.28 -28.99 39.30
CA LYS A 4 3.55 -30.17 39.80
C LYS A 4 4.30 -30.83 40.94
N ASN A 5 5.61 -31.01 40.82
CA ASN A 5 6.45 -31.61 41.89
C ASN A 5 6.45 -30.73 43.17
N ASP A 6 6.37 -29.39 43.03
CA ASP A 6 6.28 -28.47 44.17
C ASP A 6 4.90 -28.54 44.84
N LEU A 7 3.82 -28.78 44.10
CA LEU A 7 2.49 -29.03 44.64
C LEU A 7 2.43 -30.35 45.42
N ASP A 8 2.99 -31.40 44.85
CA ASP A 8 3.05 -32.74 45.50
C ASP A 8 3.85 -32.68 46.81
N LYS A 9 4.83 -31.75 46.91
CA LYS A 9 5.60 -31.47 48.15
C LYS A 9 4.99 -30.37 49.02
N ASN A 10 3.73 -30.00 48.80
CA ASN A 10 2.99 -28.98 49.54
C ASN A 10 3.63 -27.54 49.53
N LYS A 11 4.50 -27.27 48.57
CA LYS A 11 5.20 -25.98 48.40
C LYS A 11 4.37 -25.02 47.52
N LYS A 12 3.19 -24.62 47.93
CA LYS A 12 2.22 -23.83 47.16
C LYS A 12 2.78 -22.52 46.62
N LYS A 13 3.56 -21.77 47.40
CA LYS A 13 4.17 -20.50 46.97
C LYS A 13 5.21 -20.69 45.83
N SER A 14 6.02 -21.73 45.89
CA SER A 14 7.01 -22.05 44.85
C SER A 14 6.33 -22.48 43.56
N SER A 15 5.29 -23.29 43.67
CA SER A 15 4.48 -23.73 42.53
C SER A 15 3.79 -22.53 41.81
N SER A 16 3.15 -21.63 42.59
CA SER A 16 2.52 -20.42 42.04
C SER A 16 3.53 -19.54 41.31
N LYS A 17 4.69 -19.31 41.93
CA LYS A 17 5.76 -18.52 41.27
C LYS A 17 6.21 -19.11 39.94
N LYS A 18 6.37 -20.43 39.86
CA LYS A 18 6.74 -21.13 38.61
C LYS A 18 5.62 -21.08 37.56
N GLN A 19 4.35 -21.04 38.00
CA GLN A 19 3.22 -20.85 37.10
C GLN A 19 3.20 -19.43 36.56
N ASP A 20 3.43 -18.42 37.40
CA ASP A 20 3.51 -17.00 36.99
C ASP A 20 4.68 -16.77 36.01
N ASP A 21 5.84 -17.39 36.24
CA ASP A 21 6.99 -17.34 35.32
C ASP A 21 6.69 -18.04 33.98
N ALA A 22 5.91 -19.11 33.98
CA ALA A 22 5.47 -19.79 32.77
C ALA A 22 4.47 -18.93 31.98
N ILE A 23 3.53 -18.29 32.68
CA ILE A 23 2.57 -17.34 32.04
C ILE A 23 3.33 -16.20 31.39
N LYS A 24 4.28 -15.56 32.07
CA LYS A 24 5.10 -14.48 31.48
C LYS A 24 5.86 -14.93 30.23
N LYS A 25 6.43 -16.13 30.24
CA LYS A 25 7.12 -16.67 29.05
C LYS A 25 6.17 -16.92 27.88
N ILE A 26 4.92 -17.31 28.18
CA ILE A 26 3.89 -17.49 27.13
C ILE A 26 3.49 -16.11 26.56
N GLU A 27 3.29 -15.11 27.42
CA GLU A 27 3.00 -13.73 26.99
C GLU A 27 4.13 -13.14 26.14
N ASP A 28 5.39 -13.32 26.55
CA ASP A 28 6.57 -12.88 25.78
C ASP A 28 6.66 -13.59 24.42
N LEU A 29 6.29 -14.88 24.36
CA LEU A 29 6.25 -15.64 23.12
C LEU A 29 5.12 -15.16 22.19
N GLU A 30 3.92 -14.90 22.74
CA GLU A 30 2.78 -14.38 22.01
C GLU A 30 3.11 -13.01 21.40
N GLU A 31 3.73 -12.11 22.18
CA GLU A 31 4.18 -10.80 21.71
C GLU A 31 5.23 -10.93 20.58
N SER A 32 6.17 -11.86 20.72
CA SER A 32 7.18 -12.15 19.71
C SER A 32 6.56 -12.68 18.41
N LEU A 33 5.58 -13.58 18.50
CA LEU A 33 4.87 -14.12 17.34
C LEU A 33 4.03 -13.06 16.64
N MET A 34 3.32 -12.22 17.40
CA MET A 34 2.56 -11.09 16.83
C MET A 34 3.48 -10.11 16.09
N SER A 35 4.62 -9.77 16.66
CA SER A 35 5.59 -8.88 16.04
C SER A 35 6.19 -9.49 14.75
N MET A 36 6.44 -10.78 14.74
CA MET A 36 6.93 -11.52 13.58
C MET A 36 5.88 -11.61 12.47
N GLN A 37 4.62 -11.84 12.82
CA GLN A 37 3.51 -11.85 11.86
C GLN A 37 3.29 -10.49 11.23
N GLN A 38 3.43 -9.42 12.01
CA GLN A 38 3.28 -8.04 11.52
C GLN A 38 4.43 -7.67 10.57
N SER A 39 5.68 -8.00 10.89
CA SER A 39 6.82 -7.72 10.00
C SER A 39 6.72 -8.49 8.68
N ASN A 40 6.32 -9.76 8.70
CA ASN A 40 6.11 -10.54 7.49
C ASN A 40 4.98 -9.97 6.60
N SER A 41 3.93 -9.43 7.24
CA SER A 41 2.83 -8.77 6.51
C SER A 41 3.29 -7.46 5.85
N GLU A 42 4.13 -6.68 6.52
CA GLU A 42 4.68 -5.43 5.99
C GLU A 42 5.63 -5.70 4.81
N GLU A 43 6.55 -6.66 4.96
CA GLU A 43 7.46 -7.08 3.89
C GLU A 43 6.71 -7.58 2.65
N ALA A 44 5.67 -8.41 2.83
CA ALA A 44 4.85 -8.88 1.73
C ALA A 44 4.10 -7.74 1.00
N GLN A 45 3.68 -6.69 1.72
CA GLN A 45 3.06 -5.52 1.11
C GLN A 45 4.06 -4.68 0.33
N ILE A 46 5.28 -4.50 0.84
CA ILE A 46 6.36 -3.80 0.13
C ILE A 46 6.68 -4.53 -1.17
N GLU A 47 6.85 -5.85 -1.13
CA GLU A 47 7.10 -6.67 -2.32
C GLU A 47 5.98 -6.54 -3.36
N ASN A 48 4.72 -6.53 -2.92
CA ASN A 48 3.59 -6.36 -3.84
C ASN A 48 3.56 -4.96 -4.48
N ILE A 49 3.95 -3.90 -3.75
CA ILE A 49 4.07 -2.53 -4.26
C ILE A 49 5.19 -2.45 -5.29
N GLU A 50 6.34 -3.06 -5.04
CA GLU A 50 7.47 -3.09 -5.98
C GLU A 50 7.10 -3.84 -7.26
N THR A 51 6.51 -5.03 -7.14
CA THR A 51 6.01 -5.80 -8.28
C THR A 51 5.01 -4.99 -9.11
N LEU A 52 4.10 -4.25 -8.47
CA LEU A 52 3.13 -3.42 -9.17
C LEU A 52 3.78 -2.23 -9.90
N ARG A 53 4.86 -1.65 -9.36
CA ARG A 53 5.64 -0.62 -10.05
C ARG A 53 6.31 -1.15 -11.30
N GLU A 54 6.96 -2.31 -11.23
CA GLU A 54 7.58 -2.96 -12.37
C GLU A 54 6.57 -3.25 -13.49
N ILE A 55 5.37 -3.72 -13.13
CA ILE A 55 4.29 -3.94 -14.10
C ILE A 55 3.86 -2.63 -14.76
N LEU A 56 3.76 -1.53 -13.99
CA LEU A 56 3.43 -0.22 -14.51
C LEU A 56 4.48 0.31 -15.48
N GLU A 57 5.76 0.18 -15.17
CA GLU A 57 6.87 0.56 -16.05
C GLU A 57 6.84 -0.23 -17.37
N ASN A 58 6.56 -1.54 -17.28
CA ASN A 58 6.43 -2.39 -18.45
C ASN A 58 5.21 -2.01 -19.31
N LEU A 59 4.07 -1.63 -18.71
CA LEU A 59 2.90 -1.13 -19.43
C LEU A 59 3.16 0.19 -20.13
N ILE A 60 3.86 1.12 -19.50
CA ILE A 60 4.25 2.38 -20.09
C ILE A 60 5.19 2.14 -21.28
N THR A 61 6.16 1.27 -21.12
CA THR A 61 7.08 0.87 -22.19
C THR A 61 6.34 0.23 -23.35
N LEU A 62 5.38 -0.66 -23.08
CA LEU A 62 4.52 -1.28 -24.07
C LEU A 62 3.70 -0.24 -24.84
N SER A 63 3.16 0.77 -24.14
CA SER A 63 2.38 1.85 -24.76
C SER A 63 3.24 2.69 -25.71
N PHE A 64 4.44 3.11 -25.31
CA PHE A 64 5.35 3.86 -26.16
C PHE A 64 5.81 3.05 -27.38
N ASN A 65 6.17 1.77 -27.20
CA ASN A 65 6.57 0.93 -28.30
C ASN A 65 5.41 0.69 -29.28
N GLN A 66 4.18 0.59 -28.77
CA GLN A 66 2.98 0.47 -29.61
C GLN A 66 2.72 1.78 -30.40
N GLU A 67 2.91 2.96 -29.79
CA GLU A 67 2.78 4.25 -30.45
C GLU A 67 3.79 4.40 -31.60
N GLU A 68 5.06 4.06 -31.35
CA GLU A 68 6.09 4.05 -32.40
C GLU A 68 5.69 3.12 -33.56
N LEU A 69 5.20 1.91 -33.21
CA LEU A 69 4.81 0.93 -34.21
C LEU A 69 3.59 1.39 -35.04
N ILE A 70 2.63 2.12 -34.44
CA ILE A 70 1.51 2.75 -35.17
C ILE A 70 2.06 3.69 -36.25
N SER A 71 2.99 4.58 -35.87
CA SER A 71 3.60 5.53 -36.78
C SER A 71 4.31 4.83 -37.97
N ILE A 72 5.05 3.74 -37.69
CA ILE A 72 5.71 2.92 -38.72
C ILE A 72 4.66 2.24 -39.61
N THR A 73 3.62 1.64 -39.02
CA THR A 73 2.55 0.93 -39.75
C THR A 73 1.85 1.86 -40.75
N GLN A 74 1.55 3.10 -40.35
CA GLN A 74 0.87 4.09 -41.21
C GLN A 74 1.73 4.54 -42.39
N LYS A 75 3.06 4.62 -42.19
CA LYS A 75 4.01 5.06 -43.23
C LYS A 75 4.45 3.93 -44.17
N THR A 76 4.27 2.69 -43.76
CA THR A 76 4.75 1.52 -44.50
C THR A 76 3.81 1.18 -45.68
N LYS A 77 4.31 1.23 -46.88
CA LYS A 77 3.56 0.79 -48.08
C LYS A 77 3.42 -0.73 -48.11
N LYS A 78 2.32 -1.23 -48.64
CA LYS A 78 2.02 -2.67 -48.71
C LYS A 78 3.07 -3.49 -49.50
N THR A 79 3.78 -2.86 -50.42
CA THR A 79 4.82 -3.44 -51.26
C THR A 79 6.20 -3.42 -50.63
N ASN A 80 6.36 -2.77 -49.47
CA ASN A 80 7.66 -2.63 -48.82
C ASN A 80 8.16 -4.03 -48.34
N PRO A 81 9.40 -4.43 -48.67
CA PRO A 81 9.99 -5.68 -48.17
C PRO A 81 10.12 -5.68 -46.63
N ASP A 82 10.27 -4.54 -46.01
CA ASP A 82 10.36 -4.41 -44.53
C ASP A 82 9.05 -4.74 -43.79
N PHE A 83 7.99 -5.06 -44.52
CA PHE A 83 6.71 -5.42 -43.91
C PHE A 83 6.81 -6.63 -42.98
N VAL A 84 7.70 -7.58 -43.26
CA VAL A 84 7.99 -8.74 -42.40
C VAL A 84 8.55 -8.27 -41.04
N ASN A 85 9.41 -7.24 -41.03
CA ASN A 85 9.97 -6.69 -39.79
C ASN A 85 8.89 -6.01 -38.96
N LEU A 86 7.90 -5.38 -39.61
CA LEU A 86 6.76 -4.79 -38.94
C LEU A 86 5.90 -5.85 -38.20
N VAL A 87 5.62 -6.96 -38.88
CA VAL A 87 4.89 -8.09 -38.26
C VAL A 87 5.66 -8.65 -37.07
N ARG A 88 6.97 -8.86 -37.20
CA ARG A 88 7.83 -9.35 -36.10
C ARG A 88 7.84 -8.41 -34.90
N LYS A 89 7.91 -7.10 -35.14
CA LYS A 89 7.83 -6.11 -34.06
C LYS A 89 6.50 -6.20 -33.33
N GLN A 90 5.38 -6.35 -34.06
CA GLN A 90 4.06 -6.50 -33.44
C GLN A 90 3.96 -7.80 -32.64
N GLN A 91 4.47 -8.91 -33.15
CA GLN A 91 4.52 -10.19 -32.43
C GLN A 91 5.34 -10.07 -31.14
N LYS A 92 6.48 -9.37 -31.18
CA LYS A 92 7.26 -9.10 -29.95
C LYS A 92 6.45 -8.32 -28.92
N LEU A 93 5.73 -7.25 -29.31
CA LEU A 93 4.87 -6.51 -28.39
C LEU A 93 3.74 -7.36 -27.82
N GLN A 94 3.23 -8.32 -28.60
CA GLN A 94 2.24 -9.29 -28.15
C GLN A 94 2.83 -10.23 -27.09
N ASP A 95 4.05 -10.71 -27.26
CA ASP A 95 4.75 -11.53 -26.28
C ASP A 95 5.05 -10.72 -25.00
N ASP A 96 5.51 -9.47 -25.13
CA ASP A 96 5.73 -8.56 -23.99
C ASP A 96 4.42 -8.33 -23.22
N SER A 97 3.29 -8.14 -23.92
CA SER A 97 1.98 -7.98 -23.26
C SER A 97 1.53 -9.23 -22.49
N LYS A 98 1.90 -10.42 -23.00
CA LYS A 98 1.59 -11.68 -22.31
C LYS A 98 2.38 -11.84 -21.02
N ILE A 99 3.66 -11.43 -21.00
CA ILE A 99 4.47 -11.41 -19.77
C ILE A 99 3.84 -10.49 -18.72
N ILE A 100 3.33 -9.32 -19.14
CA ILE A 100 2.61 -8.40 -18.28
C ILE A 100 1.31 -9.02 -17.73
N GLU A 101 0.52 -9.69 -18.60
CA GLU A 101 -0.70 -10.43 -18.23
C GLU A 101 -0.40 -11.47 -17.14
N ASP A 102 0.64 -12.31 -17.35
CA ASP A 102 1.04 -13.35 -16.41
C ASP A 102 1.49 -12.77 -15.06
N SER A 103 2.27 -11.68 -15.07
CA SER A 103 2.73 -10.97 -13.88
C SER A 103 1.55 -10.36 -13.10
N LEU A 104 0.60 -9.74 -13.80
CA LEU A 104 -0.62 -9.21 -13.22
C LEU A 104 -1.50 -10.32 -12.62
N PHE A 105 -1.62 -11.44 -13.31
CA PHE A 105 -2.36 -12.58 -12.81
C PHE A 105 -1.74 -13.14 -11.52
N ALA A 106 -0.41 -13.28 -11.47
CA ALA A 106 0.31 -13.70 -10.27
C ALA A 106 0.10 -12.72 -9.11
N LEU A 107 0.20 -11.40 -9.36
CA LEU A 107 -0.03 -10.37 -8.36
C LEU A 107 -1.49 -10.32 -7.89
N SER A 108 -2.46 -10.55 -8.79
CA SER A 108 -3.90 -10.53 -8.47
C SER A 108 -4.33 -11.62 -7.48
N LYS A 109 -3.58 -12.72 -7.39
CA LYS A 109 -3.78 -13.77 -6.37
C LYS A 109 -3.44 -13.28 -4.97
N ARG A 110 -2.47 -12.39 -4.86
CA ARG A 110 -2.01 -11.79 -3.58
C ARG A 110 -2.77 -10.50 -3.24
N VAL A 111 -3.12 -9.70 -4.24
CA VAL A 111 -3.77 -8.40 -4.08
C VAL A 111 -5.18 -8.43 -4.69
N VAL A 112 -6.18 -8.69 -3.84
CA VAL A 112 -7.59 -8.85 -4.27
C VAL A 112 -8.15 -7.62 -4.99
N LYS A 113 -7.67 -6.41 -4.63
CA LYS A 113 -8.10 -5.14 -5.26
C LYS A 113 -7.84 -5.10 -6.77
N ILE A 114 -6.89 -5.87 -7.26
CA ILE A 114 -6.49 -5.94 -8.68
C ILE A 114 -7.50 -6.77 -9.47
N LYS A 115 -7.91 -7.93 -8.95
CA LYS A 115 -8.63 -8.98 -9.67
C LYS A 115 -9.88 -8.53 -10.41
N SER A 116 -10.68 -7.63 -9.84
CA SER A 116 -11.99 -7.26 -10.39
C SER A 116 -11.94 -6.17 -11.46
N ARG A 117 -10.85 -5.40 -11.53
CA ARG A 117 -10.77 -4.20 -12.37
C ARG A 117 -9.99 -4.38 -13.67
N ILE A 118 -9.07 -5.35 -13.70
CA ILE A 118 -8.09 -5.48 -14.79
C ILE A 118 -8.55 -6.39 -15.94
N ASN A 119 -9.44 -7.36 -15.68
CA ASN A 119 -9.76 -8.40 -16.67
C ASN A 119 -10.30 -7.85 -18.00
N LYS A 120 -11.10 -6.78 -17.95
CA LYS A 120 -11.66 -6.17 -19.16
C LYS A 120 -10.56 -5.61 -20.06
N GLU A 121 -9.66 -4.79 -19.50
CA GLU A 121 -8.61 -4.14 -20.28
C GLU A 121 -7.59 -5.15 -20.80
N ILE A 122 -7.23 -6.16 -20.02
CA ILE A 122 -6.35 -7.26 -20.45
C ILE A 122 -6.96 -8.01 -21.63
N THR A 123 -8.24 -8.37 -21.56
CA THR A 123 -8.93 -9.04 -22.67
C THR A 123 -8.92 -8.17 -23.91
N LEU A 124 -9.20 -6.86 -23.79
CA LEU A 124 -9.19 -5.93 -24.92
C LEU A 124 -7.80 -5.80 -25.53
N ILE A 125 -6.73 -5.74 -24.72
CA ILE A 125 -5.34 -5.71 -25.20
C ILE A 125 -5.06 -6.97 -26.02
N LYS A 126 -5.34 -8.14 -25.46
CA LYS A 126 -5.09 -9.44 -26.08
C LYS A 126 -5.82 -9.61 -27.41
N ASP A 127 -7.12 -9.33 -27.42
CA ASP A 127 -7.94 -9.48 -28.62
C ASP A 127 -7.50 -8.52 -29.73
N ASN A 128 -7.25 -7.24 -29.39
CA ASN A 128 -6.80 -6.27 -30.39
C ASN A 128 -5.37 -6.53 -30.86
N MET A 129 -4.48 -7.09 -30.03
CA MET A 129 -3.16 -7.54 -30.47
C MET A 129 -3.25 -8.69 -31.48
N ASN A 130 -4.10 -9.69 -31.21
CA ASN A 130 -4.36 -10.79 -32.15
C ASN A 130 -4.88 -10.28 -33.48
N TYR A 131 -5.90 -9.39 -33.47
CA TYR A 131 -6.42 -8.79 -34.71
C TYR A 131 -5.37 -7.95 -35.43
N THR A 132 -4.53 -7.21 -34.70
CA THR A 132 -3.44 -6.42 -35.29
C THR A 132 -2.47 -7.29 -36.05
N THR A 133 -2.01 -8.38 -35.45
CA THR A 133 -1.07 -9.33 -36.09
C THR A 133 -1.68 -9.92 -37.36
N SER A 134 -2.93 -10.40 -37.30
CA SER A 134 -3.64 -10.94 -38.47
C SER A 134 -3.80 -9.91 -39.58
N PHE A 135 -4.15 -8.65 -39.26
CA PHE A 135 -4.27 -7.59 -40.29
C PHE A 135 -2.93 -7.17 -40.88
N LEU A 136 -1.84 -7.23 -40.10
CA LEU A 136 -0.49 -7.00 -40.62
C LEU A 136 -0.06 -8.13 -41.57
N GLU A 137 -0.33 -9.37 -41.22
CA GLU A 137 -0.06 -10.54 -42.10
C GLU A 137 -0.82 -10.41 -43.41
N GLU A 138 -2.06 -9.91 -43.39
CA GLU A 138 -2.87 -9.63 -44.55
C GLU A 138 -2.49 -8.30 -45.26
N ARG A 139 -1.49 -7.58 -44.78
CA ARG A 139 -1.05 -6.26 -45.28
C ARG A 139 -2.17 -5.18 -45.25
N LYS A 140 -3.13 -5.28 -44.33
CA LYS A 140 -4.22 -4.34 -44.12
C LYS A 140 -3.82 -3.25 -43.11
N THR A 141 -2.89 -2.38 -43.49
CA THR A 141 -2.25 -1.39 -42.59
C THR A 141 -3.24 -0.48 -41.86
N ASN A 142 -4.29 -0.01 -42.54
CA ASN A 142 -5.29 0.87 -41.93
C ASN A 142 -6.05 0.16 -40.78
N LYS A 143 -6.49 -1.09 -41.02
CA LYS A 143 -7.16 -1.87 -39.98
C LYS A 143 -6.22 -2.25 -38.83
N ALA A 144 -4.98 -2.58 -39.15
CA ALA A 144 -3.95 -2.87 -38.18
C ALA A 144 -3.70 -1.64 -37.30
N SER A 145 -3.50 -0.45 -37.89
CA SER A 145 -3.29 0.78 -37.14
C SER A 145 -4.47 1.14 -36.23
N GLU A 146 -5.71 0.94 -36.67
CA GLU A 146 -6.91 1.10 -35.83
C GLU A 146 -6.86 0.20 -34.60
N LYS A 147 -6.53 -1.09 -34.77
CA LYS A 147 -6.43 -2.04 -33.67
C LYS A 147 -5.25 -1.73 -32.75
N GLN A 148 -4.13 -1.28 -33.27
CA GLN A 148 -2.99 -0.79 -32.50
C GLN A 148 -3.38 0.37 -31.58
N GLN A 149 -4.21 1.32 -32.06
CA GLN A 149 -4.73 2.43 -31.25
C GLN A 149 -5.62 1.92 -30.09
N PHE A 150 -6.45 0.91 -30.33
CA PHE A 150 -7.23 0.29 -29.26
C PHE A 150 -6.34 -0.40 -28.22
N VAL A 151 -5.27 -1.10 -28.66
CA VAL A 151 -4.27 -1.67 -27.74
C VAL A 151 -3.67 -0.59 -26.86
N MET A 152 -3.19 0.51 -27.45
CA MET A 152 -2.58 1.63 -26.73
C MET A 152 -3.57 2.25 -25.72
N THR A 153 -4.82 2.47 -26.14
CA THR A 153 -5.87 3.01 -25.25
C THR A 153 -6.13 2.10 -24.06
N SER A 154 -6.31 0.79 -24.29
CA SER A 154 -6.53 -0.17 -23.21
C SER A 154 -5.32 -0.34 -22.31
N THR A 155 -4.09 -0.27 -22.85
CA THR A 155 -2.86 -0.28 -22.07
C THR A 155 -2.77 0.94 -21.15
N ASN A 156 -3.10 2.12 -21.66
CA ASN A 156 -3.12 3.35 -20.85
C ASN A 156 -4.21 3.32 -19.78
N ASN A 157 -5.42 2.84 -20.11
CA ASN A 157 -6.48 2.65 -19.12
C ASN A 157 -6.06 1.69 -18.01
N LEU A 158 -5.42 0.59 -18.37
CA LEU A 158 -4.90 -0.38 -17.40
C LEU A 158 -3.83 0.25 -16.51
N ALA A 159 -2.89 1.01 -17.08
CA ALA A 159 -1.86 1.72 -16.32
C ALA A 159 -2.47 2.74 -15.33
N LEU A 160 -3.49 3.49 -15.72
CA LEU A 160 -4.20 4.40 -14.82
C LEU A 160 -4.88 3.66 -13.68
N LEU A 161 -5.61 2.58 -13.95
CA LEU A 161 -6.24 1.75 -12.92
C LEU A 161 -5.23 1.19 -11.92
N LEU A 162 -4.10 0.70 -12.40
CA LEU A 162 -3.03 0.16 -11.55
C LEU A 162 -2.33 1.25 -10.74
N SER A 163 -2.17 2.46 -11.30
CA SER A 163 -1.59 3.59 -10.57
C SER A 163 -2.47 4.02 -9.38
N GLU A 164 -3.80 3.98 -9.53
CA GLU A 164 -4.74 4.23 -8.42
C GLU A 164 -4.61 3.15 -7.33
N ILE A 165 -4.49 1.88 -7.73
CA ILE A 165 -4.29 0.77 -6.79
C ILE A 165 -2.95 0.93 -6.07
N LEU A 166 -1.87 1.26 -6.77
CA LEU A 166 -0.56 1.51 -6.21
C LEU A 166 -0.62 2.61 -5.14
N LYS A 167 -1.27 3.72 -5.46
CA LYS A 167 -1.47 4.82 -4.51
C LYS A 167 -2.24 4.37 -3.27
N SER A 168 -3.30 3.58 -3.44
CA SER A 168 -4.06 3.00 -2.32
C SER A 168 -3.19 2.09 -1.46
N MET A 169 -2.36 1.21 -2.06
CA MET A 169 -1.47 0.31 -1.32
C MET A 169 -0.39 1.07 -0.55
N GLN A 170 0.16 2.13 -1.12
CA GLN A 170 1.12 3.00 -0.44
C GLN A 170 0.49 3.73 0.76
N MET A 171 -0.76 4.18 0.64
CA MET A 171 -1.50 4.78 1.76
C MET A 171 -1.77 3.75 2.86
N ASP A 172 -2.17 2.53 2.48
CA ASP A 172 -2.41 1.44 3.44
C ASP A 172 -1.12 1.11 4.21
N LEU A 173 0.03 1.00 3.52
CA LEU A 173 1.34 0.77 4.13
C LEU A 173 1.74 1.90 5.07
N SER A 174 1.56 3.16 4.67
CA SER A 174 1.88 4.33 5.50
C SER A 174 0.97 4.47 6.73
N SER A 175 -0.21 3.87 6.72
CA SER A 175 -1.17 3.86 7.83
C SER A 175 -0.97 2.70 8.80
N MET A 176 -0.11 1.74 8.47
CA MET A 176 0.24 0.64 9.38
C MET A 176 0.96 1.19 10.62
N PRO A 177 0.60 0.73 11.82
CA PRO A 177 1.35 1.09 13.01
C PRO A 177 2.76 0.49 12.88
N SER A 178 3.77 1.34 12.83
CA SER A 178 5.17 0.89 12.86
C SER A 178 5.38 -0.03 14.05
N SER A 179 5.87 -1.23 13.80
CA SER A 179 6.18 -2.23 14.81
C SER A 179 7.32 -1.67 15.69
N CYS A 180 6.94 -1.18 16.88
CA CYS A 180 7.92 -0.87 17.92
C CYS A 180 8.53 -2.18 18.42
N LYS A 181 9.79 -2.45 18.08
CA LYS A 181 10.54 -3.66 18.50
C LYS A 181 10.67 -3.84 20.02
N LYS A 182 10.16 -2.89 20.85
CA LYS A 182 10.11 -2.99 22.32
C LYS A 182 8.93 -2.16 22.87
N PRO A 183 7.82 -2.76 23.25
CA PRO A 183 6.65 -2.05 23.78
C PRO A 183 6.91 -1.31 25.12
N LYS A 184 7.96 -1.65 25.84
CA LYS A 184 8.30 -1.01 27.14
C LYS A 184 9.10 0.28 27.04
N ASN A 185 9.60 0.68 25.85
CA ASN A 185 10.50 1.84 25.71
C ASN A 185 10.08 2.84 24.62
N CYS A 186 8.84 2.82 24.17
CA CYS A 186 8.31 3.81 23.21
C CYS A 186 7.93 5.14 23.88
N ASN A 187 8.65 5.58 24.89
CA ASN A 187 8.48 6.90 25.51
C ASN A 187 9.24 8.04 24.80
N ASN A 188 9.92 7.74 23.71
CA ASN A 188 10.64 8.77 22.95
C ASN A 188 10.14 8.77 21.50
N PRO A 189 9.30 9.72 21.09
CA PRO A 189 9.01 9.92 19.67
C PRO A 189 10.29 10.39 19.02
N LYS A 190 11.08 9.46 18.44
CA LYS A 190 12.18 9.83 17.55
C LYS A 190 11.57 10.50 16.33
N ASN A 191 11.64 11.83 16.34
CA ASN A 191 11.82 12.75 15.23
C ASN A 191 11.41 12.21 13.84
N SER A 192 10.19 11.77 13.65
CA SER A 192 9.53 11.85 12.36
C SER A 192 8.65 13.09 12.42
N ASN A 193 8.99 14.10 11.64
CA ASN A 193 8.29 15.38 11.59
C ASN A 193 6.82 15.27 11.11
N ASN A 194 6.29 14.05 10.96
CA ASN A 194 4.90 13.77 10.60
C ASN A 194 4.33 12.63 11.43
N PRO A 195 3.51 12.94 12.46
CA PRO A 195 2.78 11.92 13.20
C PRO A 195 1.77 11.22 12.29
N SER A 196 1.67 9.89 12.38
CA SER A 196 0.69 9.12 11.62
C SER A 196 -0.74 9.47 12.06
N MET A 197 -1.73 9.29 11.16
CA MET A 197 -3.15 9.54 11.47
C MET A 197 -3.63 8.70 12.67
N SER A 198 -3.07 7.50 12.88
CA SER A 198 -3.38 6.64 14.03
C SER A 198 -2.85 7.20 15.34
N GLU A 199 -1.67 7.80 15.35
CA GLU A 199 -1.09 8.48 16.52
C GLU A 199 -1.88 9.73 16.87
N ILE A 200 -2.29 10.51 15.88
CA ILE A 200 -3.16 11.67 16.08
C ILE A 200 -4.51 11.26 16.69
N LYS A 201 -5.14 10.18 16.18
CA LYS A 201 -6.38 9.63 16.76
C LYS A 201 -6.20 9.15 18.20
N LYS A 202 -5.09 8.46 18.52
CA LYS A 202 -4.79 8.03 19.89
C LYS A 202 -4.57 9.22 20.80
N ALA A 203 -3.78 10.20 20.39
CA ALA A 203 -3.54 11.42 21.15
C ALA A 203 -4.85 12.20 21.42
N GLN A 204 -5.75 12.30 20.44
CA GLN A 204 -7.06 12.93 20.61
C GLN A 204 -7.97 12.14 21.57
N LYS A 205 -7.97 10.80 21.49
CA LYS A 205 -8.73 9.96 22.45
C LYS A 205 -8.23 10.11 23.88
N GLU A 206 -6.93 10.14 24.10
CA GLU A 206 -6.34 10.37 25.43
C GLU A 206 -6.65 11.76 25.97
N LEU A 207 -6.57 12.78 25.10
CA LEU A 207 -6.92 14.14 25.45
C LEU A 207 -8.38 14.22 25.92
N ASN A 208 -9.31 13.67 25.14
CA ASN A 208 -10.73 13.62 25.47
C ASN A 208 -11.02 12.86 26.78
N LYS A 209 -10.30 11.75 27.02
CA LYS A 209 -10.42 10.98 28.27
C LYS A 209 -9.96 11.79 29.50
N LYS A 210 -8.86 12.55 29.37
CA LYS A 210 -8.36 13.45 30.43
C LYS A 210 -9.30 14.61 30.70
N MET A 211 -9.89 15.19 29.65
CA MET A 211 -10.89 16.25 29.79
C MET A 211 -12.16 15.73 30.50
N LYS A 212 -12.69 14.57 30.12
CA LYS A 212 -13.86 13.95 30.77
C LYS A 212 -13.60 13.59 32.24
N ASN A 213 -12.40 13.07 32.55
CA ASN A 213 -12.05 12.75 33.95
C ASN A 213 -11.85 14.02 34.80
N GLY A 214 -11.33 15.10 34.21
CA GLY A 214 -11.25 16.41 34.89
C GLY A 214 -12.62 17.01 35.20
N GLN A 215 -13.63 16.83 34.35
CA GLN A 215 -15.01 17.26 34.62
C GLN A 215 -15.71 16.40 35.68
N LYS A 216 -15.55 15.07 35.67
CA LYS A 216 -16.20 14.15 36.62
C LYS A 216 -15.70 14.33 38.04
N ASN A 217 -14.45 14.73 38.24
CA ASN A 217 -13.91 15.04 39.58
C ASN A 217 -14.38 16.41 40.14
N GLY A 218 -14.96 17.28 39.31
CA GLY A 218 -15.57 18.54 39.71
C GLY A 218 -17.00 18.39 40.25
N GLU A 219 -17.72 17.31 39.87
CA GLU A 219 -19.14 17.13 40.26
C GLU A 219 -19.37 16.34 41.56
N LYS A 220 -18.37 15.52 42.00
CA LYS A 220 -18.55 14.62 43.16
C LYS A 220 -17.98 15.12 44.49
N ASN A 221 -17.26 16.23 44.53
CA ASN A 221 -16.77 16.79 45.81
C ASN A 221 -17.06 18.30 45.87
N LYS A 222 -17.84 18.71 46.87
CA LYS A 222 -18.06 20.10 47.27
C LYS A 222 -16.79 20.83 47.80
N GLY A 223 -15.62 20.45 47.33
CA GLY A 223 -14.34 21.11 47.55
C GLY A 223 -13.74 21.47 46.19
N ASN A 224 -13.66 22.74 45.95
CA ASN A 224 -13.20 23.47 44.78
C ASN A 224 -11.84 23.00 44.23
N LYS A 225 -11.74 21.80 43.60
CA LYS A 225 -10.60 21.39 42.79
C LYS A 225 -10.92 21.62 41.31
N LYS A 226 -10.99 22.91 40.93
CA LYS A 226 -10.86 23.30 39.52
C LYS A 226 -9.54 22.74 38.98
N MET A 227 -9.59 22.21 37.76
CA MET A 227 -8.40 21.76 37.02
C MET A 227 -7.31 22.83 37.12
N SER A 228 -6.12 22.45 37.54
CA SER A 228 -5.00 23.38 37.73
C SER A 228 -4.70 24.12 36.42
N SER A 229 -4.31 25.40 36.51
CA SER A 229 -3.85 26.15 35.31
C SER A 229 -2.72 25.45 34.57
N LYS A 230 -1.86 24.69 35.28
CA LYS A 230 -0.83 23.84 34.69
C LYS A 230 -1.42 22.69 33.82
N ASP A 231 -2.48 22.05 34.31
CA ASP A 231 -3.15 20.95 33.58
C ASP A 231 -3.85 21.46 32.33
N LEU A 232 -4.51 22.63 32.43
CA LEU A 232 -5.13 23.29 31.27
C LEU A 232 -4.08 23.70 30.22
N MET A 233 -2.94 24.22 30.67
CA MET A 233 -1.85 24.60 29.77
C MET A 233 -1.23 23.39 29.07
N GLN A 234 -1.09 22.25 29.76
CA GLN A 234 -0.62 21.00 29.15
C GLN A 234 -1.62 20.43 28.13
N LEU A 235 -2.91 20.52 28.42
CA LEU A 235 -3.96 20.11 27.51
C LEU A 235 -3.96 20.99 26.24
N ALA A 236 -3.84 22.32 26.41
CA ALA A 236 -3.73 23.25 25.28
C ALA A 236 -2.51 22.99 24.40
N LYS A 237 -1.33 22.73 25.01
CA LYS A 237 -0.13 22.31 24.24
C LYS A 237 -0.34 21.03 23.45
N LYS A 238 -0.98 20.00 24.03
CA LYS A 238 -1.29 18.74 23.34
C LYS A 238 -2.29 18.95 22.19
N GLN A 239 -3.29 19.80 22.37
CA GLN A 239 -4.21 20.18 21.32
C GLN A 239 -3.48 20.88 20.15
N GLY A 240 -2.54 21.76 20.45
CA GLY A 240 -1.69 22.45 19.47
C GLY A 240 -0.86 21.47 18.64
N LEU A 241 -0.24 20.46 19.28
CA LEU A 241 0.52 19.40 18.58
C LEU A 241 -0.36 18.56 17.66
N ILE A 242 -1.57 18.21 18.08
CA ILE A 242 -2.54 17.49 17.27
C ILE A 242 -2.93 18.33 16.04
N LYS A 243 -3.20 19.63 16.24
CA LYS A 243 -3.54 20.54 15.15
C LYS A 243 -2.39 20.66 14.14
N SER A 244 -1.18 20.88 14.57
CA SER A 244 -0.01 20.98 13.68
C SER A 244 0.27 19.67 12.95
N GLY A 245 0.05 18.51 13.58
CA GLY A 245 0.13 17.20 12.94
C GLY A 245 -0.89 17.02 11.81
N LEU A 246 -2.13 17.46 12.01
CA LEU A 246 -3.18 17.45 10.98
C LEU A 246 -2.88 18.42 9.84
N GLU A 247 -2.33 19.60 10.15
CA GLU A 247 -1.92 20.58 9.13
C GLU A 247 -0.76 20.06 8.27
N ASN A 248 0.22 19.38 8.87
CA ASN A 248 1.32 18.75 8.16
C ASN A 248 0.85 17.62 7.23
N LEU A 249 -0.10 16.80 7.66
CA LEU A 249 -0.71 15.77 6.80
C LEU A 249 -1.45 16.39 5.62
N LYS A 250 -2.24 17.44 5.85
CA LYS A 250 -2.96 18.19 4.81
C LYS A 250 -2.00 18.85 3.80
N ASN A 251 -0.87 19.37 4.26
CA ASN A 251 0.12 20.02 3.40
C ASN A 251 0.99 18.98 2.67
N GLY A 252 1.24 17.81 3.27
CA GLY A 252 1.90 16.68 2.63
C GLY A 252 1.08 16.13 1.46
N GLU A 253 -0.24 16.04 1.59
CA GLU A 253 -1.14 15.69 0.48
C GLU A 253 -1.10 16.71 -0.65
N LYS A 254 -1.12 18.02 -0.32
CA LYS A 254 -1.04 19.08 -1.33
C LYS A 254 0.30 19.12 -2.07
N SER A 255 1.41 18.82 -1.42
CA SER A 255 2.74 18.76 -2.05
C SER A 255 2.91 17.52 -2.91
N GLY A 256 2.29 16.39 -2.56
CA GLY A 256 2.23 15.17 -3.38
C GLY A 256 1.47 15.42 -4.69
N ILE A 257 0.35 16.10 -4.63
CA ILE A 257 -0.46 16.45 -5.80
C ILE A 257 0.31 17.42 -6.74
N LYS A 258 0.99 18.45 -6.21
CA LYS A 258 1.80 19.37 -7.02
C LYS A 258 2.98 18.71 -7.72
N ARG A 259 3.62 17.72 -7.12
CA ARG A 259 4.72 16.97 -7.78
C ARG A 259 4.21 16.08 -8.91
N SER A 260 2.99 15.57 -8.81
CA SER A 260 2.38 14.74 -9.86
C SER A 260 2.02 15.53 -11.12
N TYR A 261 1.77 16.84 -11.02
CA TYR A 261 1.48 17.72 -12.18
C TYR A 261 2.71 18.34 -12.85
N LEU A 262 3.92 18.17 -12.29
CA LEU A 262 5.17 18.71 -12.84
C LEU A 262 5.99 17.65 -13.60
N LEU A 263 5.49 16.43 -13.72
CA LEU A 263 6.10 15.29 -14.44
C LEU A 263 5.17 14.75 -15.57
N LEU A 264 4.23 15.55 -16.01
CA LEU A 264 3.50 15.42 -17.27
C LEU A 264 3.93 16.60 -18.15
#